data_fcc4480d7671c8f97223584c3c76b752
#
_entry.id   fcc4480d7671c8f97223584c3c76b752
#
_cell.length_a   1.000
_cell.length_b   1.000
_cell.length_c   1.000
_cell.angle_alpha   90.00
_cell.angle_beta   90.00
_cell.angle_gamma   90.00
#
_symmetry.space_group_name_H-M   'P 1'
#
loop_
_entity.id
_entity.type
_entity.pdbx_description
1 polymer ?
#
loop_
_entity_poly.entity_id
_entity_poly.type
_entity_poly.pdbx_seq_one_letter_code
_entity_poly.pdbx_strand_id
1 'polypeptide(L)'
;MPRLVDHEERRRSIIETTWRLIAEQGIENASMRDIASECGYAAPGVLAHYFPNKDALLLASYELICERTNERIAAGTAGRRGLSALRRLCLEIIPADPLTVVEARVAVSFWQRAQTEDALRAVGREALLHWRGLVLGFLAQAEHDDECAPLADPDAVADELLNIMMGLHVTSMLDPDAVSGSRQRHLVERALARLAVTV
;
A
#
# COMPACT_ATOMS: atom_id res chain seq x y z
N MET A 1 8.88 32.42 -7.07
CA MET A 1 8.35 31.17 -6.53
C MET A 1 7.43 30.34 -7.46
N PRO A 2 6.99 30.80 -8.65
CA PRO A 2 6.14 29.96 -9.52
C PRO A 2 6.82 28.71 -10.09
N ARG A 3 8.13 28.74 -10.29
CA ARG A 3 8.88 27.67 -11.00
C ARG A 3 9.07 26.36 -10.21
N LEU A 4 9.14 26.40 -8.88
CA LEU A 4 9.28 25.20 -8.02
C LEU A 4 7.95 24.45 -7.88
N VAL A 5 6.85 25.17 -7.71
CA VAL A 5 5.50 24.60 -7.61
C VAL A 5 5.14 23.88 -8.89
N ASP A 6 5.43 24.47 -10.05
CA ASP A 6 5.19 23.85 -11.37
C ASP A 6 6.01 22.57 -11.58
N HIS A 7 7.24 22.48 -11.04
CA HIS A 7 8.07 21.28 -11.16
C HIS A 7 7.52 20.12 -10.32
N GLU A 8 7.11 20.37 -9.08
CA GLU A 8 6.53 19.35 -8.20
C GLU A 8 5.15 18.86 -8.69
N GLU A 9 4.31 19.78 -9.17
CA GLU A 9 3.03 19.41 -9.78
C GLU A 9 3.23 18.51 -11.01
N ARG A 10 4.18 18.83 -11.87
CA ARG A 10 4.52 18.01 -13.03
C ARG A 10 5.08 16.66 -12.64
N ARG A 11 5.97 16.64 -11.63
CA ARG A 11 6.50 15.39 -11.09
C ARG A 11 5.38 14.50 -10.59
N ARG A 12 4.43 15.03 -9.83
CA ARG A 12 3.27 14.31 -9.32
C ARG A 12 2.36 13.81 -10.45
N SER A 13 2.09 14.62 -11.44
CA SER A 13 1.31 14.23 -12.62
C SER A 13 1.95 13.08 -13.41
N ILE A 14 3.29 13.08 -13.55
CA ILE A 14 4.02 11.97 -14.18
C ILE A 14 3.87 10.69 -13.36
N ILE A 15 4.00 10.76 -12.03
CA ILE A 15 3.83 9.61 -11.14
C ILE A 15 2.41 9.04 -11.26
N GLU A 16 1.38 9.89 -11.23
CA GLU A 16 -0.02 9.46 -11.34
C GLU A 16 -0.35 8.83 -12.70
N THR A 17 0.22 9.36 -13.77
CA THR A 17 0.10 8.76 -15.10
C THR A 17 0.81 7.40 -15.17
N THR A 18 2.02 7.31 -14.62
CA THR A 18 2.81 6.07 -14.54
C THR A 18 2.06 5.01 -13.74
N TRP A 19 1.53 5.38 -12.59
CA TRP A 19 0.73 4.49 -11.76
C TRP A 19 -0.44 3.90 -12.54
N ARG A 20 -1.21 4.73 -13.27
CA ARG A 20 -2.33 4.28 -14.09
C ARG A 20 -1.88 3.28 -15.16
N LEU A 21 -0.83 3.58 -15.89
CA LEU A 21 -0.27 2.68 -16.91
C LEU A 21 0.22 1.35 -16.32
N ILE A 22 0.91 1.38 -15.18
CA ILE A 22 1.35 0.16 -14.48
C ILE A 22 0.14 -0.69 -14.06
N ALA A 23 -0.91 -0.05 -13.57
CA ALA A 23 -2.13 -0.74 -13.16
C ALA A 23 -2.90 -1.38 -14.32
N GLU A 24 -2.86 -0.76 -15.51
CA GLU A 24 -3.58 -1.23 -16.69
C GLU A 24 -2.84 -2.35 -17.43
N GLN A 25 -1.54 -2.22 -17.62
CA GLN A 25 -0.77 -3.10 -18.50
C GLN A 25 0.45 -3.77 -17.84
N GLY A 26 0.70 -3.47 -16.56
CA GLY A 26 1.86 -3.96 -15.80
C GLY A 26 3.13 -3.17 -16.07
N ILE A 27 4.08 -3.26 -15.12
CA ILE A 27 5.34 -2.52 -15.19
C ILE A 27 6.20 -2.90 -16.40
N GLU A 28 6.21 -4.16 -16.81
CA GLU A 28 7.04 -4.64 -17.91
C GLU A 28 6.62 -4.05 -19.26
N ASN A 29 5.32 -3.86 -19.46
CA ASN A 29 4.75 -3.35 -20.70
C ASN A 29 4.73 -1.80 -20.78
N ALA A 30 4.85 -1.10 -19.64
CA ALA A 30 4.90 0.36 -19.61
C ALA A 30 6.33 0.86 -19.88
N SER A 31 6.64 1.28 -21.10
CA SER A 31 7.94 1.88 -21.42
C SER A 31 8.02 3.35 -21.04
N MET A 32 9.25 3.89 -20.87
CA MET A 32 9.45 5.34 -20.65
C MET A 32 8.88 6.19 -21.81
N ARG A 33 8.80 5.62 -23.00
CA ARG A 33 8.19 6.29 -24.18
C ARG A 33 6.67 6.36 -24.03
N ASP A 34 6.03 5.26 -23.60
CA ASP A 34 4.57 5.21 -23.41
C ASP A 34 4.16 6.16 -22.30
N ILE A 35 4.90 6.18 -21.20
CA ILE A 35 4.69 7.11 -20.07
C ILE A 35 4.83 8.56 -20.54
N ALA A 36 5.87 8.89 -21.33
CA ALA A 36 6.07 10.23 -21.88
C ALA A 36 4.91 10.64 -22.80
N SER A 37 4.49 9.72 -23.69
CA SER A 37 3.36 9.95 -24.61
C SER A 37 2.07 10.21 -23.85
N GLU A 38 1.76 9.41 -22.85
CA GLU A 38 0.55 9.55 -22.02
C GLU A 38 0.56 10.83 -21.18
N CYS A 39 1.77 11.30 -20.76
CA CYS A 39 1.95 12.61 -20.14
C CYS A 39 1.88 13.79 -21.14
N GLY A 40 1.68 13.55 -22.43
CA GLY A 40 1.65 14.58 -23.46
C GLY A 40 3.02 15.12 -23.88
N TYR A 41 4.12 14.40 -23.57
CA TYR A 41 5.46 14.79 -23.97
C TYR A 41 5.84 14.18 -25.33
N ALA A 42 6.39 15.01 -26.21
CA ALA A 42 6.80 14.58 -27.55
C ALA A 42 8.02 13.62 -27.55
N ALA A 43 8.81 13.63 -26.47
CA ALA A 43 10.01 12.80 -26.38
C ALA A 43 10.23 12.27 -24.94
N PRO A 44 10.68 11.00 -24.81
CA PRO A 44 10.95 10.39 -23.50
C PRO A 44 12.08 11.07 -22.73
N GLY A 45 12.97 11.78 -23.41
CA GLY A 45 14.06 12.57 -22.77
C GLY A 45 13.57 13.65 -21.81
N VAL A 46 12.33 14.12 -21.95
CA VAL A 46 11.73 15.07 -20.99
C VAL A 46 11.53 14.42 -19.62
N LEU A 47 11.17 13.14 -19.58
CA LEU A 47 11.01 12.41 -18.33
C LEU A 47 12.33 12.23 -17.58
N ALA A 48 13.46 12.11 -18.30
CA ALA A 48 14.78 11.93 -17.70
C ALA A 48 15.19 13.10 -16.78
N HIS A 49 14.60 14.29 -16.96
CA HIS A 49 14.79 15.43 -16.05
C HIS A 49 14.09 15.25 -14.70
N TYR A 50 13.07 14.39 -14.63
CA TYR A 50 12.31 14.11 -13.43
C TYR A 50 12.67 12.74 -12.84
N PHE A 51 12.86 11.75 -13.71
CA PHE A 51 13.11 10.35 -13.33
C PHE A 51 14.16 9.75 -14.29
N PRO A 52 15.32 9.35 -13.76
CA PRO A 52 16.43 8.86 -14.60
C PRO A 52 16.11 7.55 -15.31
N ASN A 53 15.22 6.74 -14.76
CA ASN A 53 14.84 5.44 -15.29
C ASN A 53 13.47 5.00 -14.77
N LYS A 54 13.00 3.85 -15.24
CA LYS A 54 11.72 3.24 -14.90
C LYS A 54 11.65 2.81 -13.42
N ASP A 55 12.76 2.35 -12.84
CA ASP A 55 12.80 1.96 -11.43
C ASP A 55 12.60 3.17 -10.50
N ALA A 56 13.14 4.32 -10.85
CA ALA A 56 12.90 5.58 -10.13
C ALA A 56 11.43 6.02 -10.19
N LEU A 57 10.77 5.80 -11.32
CA LEU A 57 9.32 6.04 -11.45
C LEU A 57 8.49 5.05 -10.64
N LEU A 58 8.85 3.77 -10.67
CA LEU A 58 8.19 2.74 -9.88
C LEU A 58 8.32 3.00 -8.38
N LEU A 59 9.53 3.38 -7.94
CA LEU A 59 9.79 3.78 -6.57
C LEU A 59 8.90 4.95 -6.15
N ALA A 60 8.89 6.04 -6.93
CA ALA A 60 8.08 7.22 -6.62
C ALA A 60 6.57 6.91 -6.64
N SER A 61 6.13 5.99 -7.51
CA SER A 61 4.74 5.52 -7.54
C SER A 61 4.38 4.74 -6.27
N TYR A 62 5.27 3.88 -5.80
CA TYR A 62 5.08 3.12 -4.57
C TYR A 62 5.08 4.03 -3.33
N GLU A 63 6.02 4.98 -3.25
CA GLU A 63 6.08 5.97 -2.17
C GLU A 63 4.77 6.78 -2.09
N LEU A 64 4.23 7.24 -3.23
CA LEU A 64 2.95 7.96 -3.27
C LEU A 64 1.78 7.09 -2.79
N ILE A 65 1.78 5.80 -3.13
CA ILE A 65 0.76 4.85 -2.63
C ILE A 65 0.87 4.69 -1.12
N CYS A 66 2.08 4.50 -0.59
CA CYS A 66 2.31 4.41 0.85
C CYS A 66 1.86 5.69 1.58
N GLU A 67 2.19 6.86 1.05
CA GLU A 67 1.75 8.16 1.58
C GLU A 67 0.23 8.24 1.65
N ARG A 68 -0.47 7.98 0.55
CA ARG A 68 -1.94 8.00 0.48
C ARG A 68 -2.59 6.96 1.41
N THR A 69 -2.01 5.78 1.50
CA THR A 69 -2.47 4.74 2.43
C THR A 69 -2.32 5.18 3.87
N ASN A 70 -1.17 5.77 4.24
CA ASN A 70 -0.91 6.28 5.57
C ASN A 70 -1.85 7.46 5.93
N GLU A 71 -2.15 8.34 4.98
CA GLU A 71 -3.14 9.41 5.16
C GLU A 71 -4.55 8.84 5.43
N ARG A 72 -4.98 7.82 4.67
CA ARG A 72 -6.27 7.13 4.90
C ARG A 72 -6.29 6.43 6.24
N ILE A 73 -5.20 5.75 6.64
CA ILE A 73 -5.07 5.12 7.96
C ILE A 73 -5.20 6.19 9.05
N ALA A 74 -4.45 7.28 8.97
CA ALA A 74 -4.48 8.35 9.96
C ALA A 74 -5.89 8.97 10.09
N ALA A 75 -6.54 9.28 8.97
CA ALA A 75 -7.90 9.81 8.96
C ALA A 75 -8.91 8.80 9.51
N GLY A 76 -8.80 7.53 9.11
CA GLY A 76 -9.73 6.47 9.50
C GLY A 76 -9.58 6.02 10.95
N THR A 77 -8.39 6.17 11.54
CA THR A 77 -8.11 5.80 12.94
C THR A 77 -8.24 6.97 13.91
N ALA A 78 -8.43 8.19 13.42
CA ALA A 78 -8.63 9.39 14.26
C ALA A 78 -9.78 9.19 15.24
N GLY A 79 -9.51 9.38 16.53
CA GLY A 79 -10.48 9.19 17.62
C GLY A 79 -10.85 7.73 17.91
N ARG A 80 -10.18 6.75 17.27
CA ARG A 80 -10.36 5.32 17.54
C ARG A 80 -9.16 4.78 18.32
N ARG A 81 -9.38 3.67 19.02
CA ARG A 81 -8.36 2.96 19.81
C ARG A 81 -8.52 1.45 19.64
N GLY A 82 -7.54 0.69 20.11
CA GLY A 82 -7.62 -0.75 20.25
C GLY A 82 -8.05 -1.49 18.97
N LEU A 83 -8.93 -2.46 19.11
CA LEU A 83 -9.43 -3.28 17.99
C LEU A 83 -10.18 -2.46 16.95
N SER A 84 -10.84 -1.36 17.33
CA SER A 84 -11.56 -0.50 16.39
C SER A 84 -10.59 0.25 15.45
N ALA A 85 -9.45 0.74 15.96
CA ALA A 85 -8.41 1.36 15.16
C ALA A 85 -7.68 0.32 14.31
N LEU A 86 -7.33 -0.83 14.88
CA LEU A 86 -6.69 -1.94 14.19
C LEU A 86 -7.52 -2.43 13.00
N ARG A 87 -8.82 -2.61 13.21
CA ARG A 87 -9.76 -2.95 12.16
C ARG A 87 -9.71 -1.94 11.01
N ARG A 88 -9.74 -0.65 11.34
CA ARG A 88 -9.71 0.39 10.32
C ARG A 88 -8.40 0.37 9.53
N LEU A 89 -7.26 0.25 10.20
CA LEU A 89 -5.95 0.10 9.56
C LEU A 89 -5.95 -1.05 8.55
N CYS A 90 -6.38 -2.25 8.95
CA CYS A 90 -6.41 -3.41 8.07
C CYS A 90 -7.28 -3.15 6.81
N LEU A 91 -8.44 -2.51 6.98
CA LEU A 91 -9.36 -2.22 5.88
C LEU A 91 -8.83 -1.15 4.90
N GLU A 92 -7.93 -0.27 5.34
CA GLU A 92 -7.29 0.72 4.45
C GLU A 92 -6.15 0.13 3.62
N ILE A 93 -5.53 -0.94 4.10
CA ILE A 93 -4.40 -1.57 3.40
C ILE A 93 -4.88 -2.57 2.34
N ILE A 94 -5.96 -3.33 2.59
CA ILE A 94 -6.38 -4.40 1.67
C ILE A 94 -6.96 -3.87 0.36
N PRO A 95 -6.78 -4.58 -0.77
CA PRO A 95 -7.31 -4.20 -2.08
C PRO A 95 -8.79 -4.56 -2.24
N ALA A 96 -9.65 -3.93 -1.41
CA ALA A 96 -11.06 -4.30 -1.29
C ALA A 96 -12.03 -3.38 -2.08
N ASP A 97 -11.52 -2.35 -2.74
CA ASP A 97 -12.28 -1.42 -3.59
C ASP A 97 -11.48 -1.06 -4.86
N PRO A 98 -12.11 -0.43 -5.87
CA PRO A 98 -11.45 -0.18 -7.16
C PRO A 98 -10.15 0.63 -7.05
N LEU A 99 -10.05 1.59 -6.12
CA LEU A 99 -8.85 2.39 -5.93
C LEU A 99 -7.71 1.55 -5.35
N THR A 100 -7.98 0.84 -4.25
CA THR A 100 -6.98 0.02 -3.56
C THR A 100 -6.55 -1.19 -4.39
N VAL A 101 -7.39 -1.70 -5.30
CA VAL A 101 -7.00 -2.72 -6.30
C VAL A 101 -5.95 -2.18 -7.27
N VAL A 102 -6.13 -0.94 -7.74
CA VAL A 102 -5.14 -0.29 -8.62
C VAL A 102 -3.82 -0.07 -7.88
N GLU A 103 -3.88 0.43 -6.65
CA GLU A 103 -2.71 0.59 -5.78
C GLU A 103 -1.96 -0.74 -5.55
N ALA A 104 -2.70 -1.81 -5.31
CA ALA A 104 -2.13 -3.14 -5.08
C ALA A 104 -1.36 -3.67 -6.31
N ARG A 105 -1.82 -3.40 -7.53
CA ARG A 105 -1.10 -3.79 -8.76
C ARG A 105 0.28 -3.13 -8.83
N VAL A 106 0.36 -1.85 -8.49
CA VAL A 106 1.64 -1.14 -8.43
C VAL A 106 2.52 -1.67 -7.30
N ALA A 107 1.94 -1.90 -6.12
CA ALA A 107 2.66 -2.43 -4.96
C ALA A 107 3.28 -3.81 -5.26
N VAL A 108 2.52 -4.73 -5.86
CA VAL A 108 3.05 -6.07 -6.23
C VAL A 108 4.13 -5.96 -7.30
N SER A 109 3.99 -5.08 -8.29
CA SER A 109 5.03 -4.82 -9.29
C SER A 109 6.31 -4.27 -8.64
N PHE A 110 6.16 -3.38 -7.66
CA PHE A 110 7.29 -2.87 -6.87
C PHE A 110 7.96 -3.99 -6.06
N TRP A 111 7.20 -4.83 -5.35
CA TRP A 111 7.76 -5.93 -4.55
C TRP A 111 8.50 -6.96 -5.41
N GLN A 112 8.01 -7.23 -6.62
CA GLN A 112 8.71 -8.08 -7.56
C GLN A 112 10.09 -7.49 -7.91
N ARG A 113 10.16 -6.20 -8.21
CA ARG A 113 11.40 -5.53 -8.54
C ARG A 113 12.35 -5.42 -7.34
N ALA A 114 11.81 -5.20 -6.15
CA ALA A 114 12.55 -5.14 -4.89
C ALA A 114 13.29 -6.45 -4.52
N GLN A 115 12.93 -7.59 -5.14
CA GLN A 115 13.66 -8.84 -4.92
C GLN A 115 15.10 -8.79 -5.46
N THR A 116 15.37 -7.99 -6.49
CA THR A 116 16.67 -7.89 -7.16
C THR A 116 17.38 -6.55 -6.90
N GLU A 117 16.69 -5.56 -6.33
CA GLU A 117 17.20 -4.20 -6.14
C GLU A 117 17.17 -3.81 -4.66
N ASP A 118 18.34 -3.72 -4.03
CA ASP A 118 18.49 -3.46 -2.58
C ASP A 118 17.89 -2.12 -2.15
N ALA A 119 18.00 -1.08 -2.97
CA ALA A 119 17.43 0.24 -2.69
C ALA A 119 15.89 0.18 -2.60
N LEU A 120 15.24 -0.54 -3.53
CA LEU A 120 13.78 -0.73 -3.49
C LEU A 120 13.37 -1.60 -2.31
N ARG A 121 14.16 -2.65 -2.01
CA ARG A 121 13.91 -3.53 -0.85
C ARG A 121 13.94 -2.75 0.46
N ALA A 122 14.86 -1.81 0.62
CA ALA A 122 14.95 -0.98 1.83
C ALA A 122 13.67 -0.17 2.05
N VAL A 123 13.12 0.46 1.00
CA VAL A 123 11.88 1.25 1.07
C VAL A 123 10.67 0.36 1.39
N GLY A 124 10.55 -0.80 0.72
CA GLY A 124 9.48 -1.75 1.03
C GLY A 124 9.52 -2.27 2.46
N ARG A 125 10.73 -2.52 2.99
CA ARG A 125 10.94 -2.93 4.38
C ARG A 125 10.52 -1.82 5.35
N GLU A 126 10.87 -0.58 5.07
CA GLU A 126 10.50 0.56 5.92
C GLU A 126 8.97 0.71 6.02
N ALA A 127 8.26 0.62 4.90
CA ALA A 127 6.79 0.64 4.87
C ALA A 127 6.18 -0.49 5.71
N LEU A 128 6.68 -1.71 5.59
CA LEU A 128 6.21 -2.85 6.40
C LEU A 128 6.47 -2.66 7.88
N LEU A 129 7.65 -2.15 8.27
CA LEU A 129 7.99 -1.89 9.67
C LEU A 129 7.11 -0.77 10.26
N HIS A 130 6.79 0.25 9.48
CA HIS A 130 5.87 1.31 9.89
C HIS A 130 4.48 0.74 10.20
N TRP A 131 3.88 -0.03 9.29
CA TRP A 131 2.57 -0.63 9.52
C TRP A 131 2.57 -1.65 10.65
N ARG A 132 3.66 -2.43 10.79
CA ARG A 132 3.85 -3.34 11.92
C ARG A 132 3.83 -2.59 13.26
N GLY A 133 4.52 -1.45 13.34
CA GLY A 133 4.51 -0.60 14.53
C GLY A 133 3.12 -0.08 14.87
N LEU A 134 2.32 0.32 13.87
CA LEU A 134 0.93 0.74 14.09
C LEU A 134 0.06 -0.40 14.61
N VAL A 135 0.20 -1.61 14.03
CA VAL A 135 -0.54 -2.81 14.48
C VAL A 135 -0.22 -3.11 15.94
N LEU A 136 1.06 -3.18 16.30
CA LEU A 136 1.51 -3.41 17.68
C LEU A 136 0.98 -2.34 18.65
N GLY A 137 1.00 -1.06 18.23
CA GLY A 137 0.46 0.02 19.04
C GLY A 137 -1.04 -0.13 19.31
N PHE A 138 -1.83 -0.55 18.32
CA PHE A 138 -3.26 -0.79 18.51
C PHE A 138 -3.56 -2.07 19.29
N LEU A 139 -2.75 -3.11 19.15
CA LEU A 139 -2.86 -4.32 19.99
C LEU A 139 -2.60 -3.99 21.46
N ALA A 140 -1.54 -3.24 21.76
CA ALA A 140 -1.26 -2.80 23.14
C ALA A 140 -2.38 -1.94 23.74
N GLN A 141 -3.04 -1.11 22.90
CA GLN A 141 -4.23 -0.36 23.34
C GLN A 141 -5.41 -1.28 23.63
N ALA A 142 -5.63 -2.31 22.80
CA ALA A 142 -6.72 -3.27 22.98
C ALA A 142 -6.54 -4.09 24.27
N GLU A 143 -5.31 -4.50 24.60
CA GLU A 143 -5.00 -5.16 25.86
C GLU A 143 -5.23 -4.22 27.06
N HIS A 144 -4.77 -2.96 26.96
CA HIS A 144 -4.94 -1.97 28.02
C HIS A 144 -6.41 -1.63 28.30
N ASP A 145 -7.23 -1.62 27.26
CA ASP A 145 -8.65 -1.25 27.32
C ASP A 145 -9.55 -2.51 27.52
N ASP A 146 -8.98 -3.68 27.85
CA ASP A 146 -9.65 -4.97 28.07
C ASP A 146 -10.51 -5.47 26.89
N GLU A 147 -10.20 -5.03 25.66
CA GLU A 147 -10.89 -5.47 24.44
C GLU A 147 -10.47 -6.87 23.98
N CYS A 148 -9.28 -7.32 24.38
CA CYS A 148 -8.76 -8.67 24.14
C CYS A 148 -8.04 -9.22 25.40
N ALA A 149 -7.92 -10.56 25.45
CA ALA A 149 -7.10 -11.18 26.49
C ALA A 149 -5.62 -10.83 26.30
N PRO A 150 -4.78 -10.85 27.34
CA PRO A 150 -3.34 -10.66 27.23
C PRO A 150 -2.75 -11.57 26.14
N LEU A 151 -2.06 -10.99 25.17
CA LEU A 151 -1.47 -11.71 24.05
C LEU A 151 -0.15 -12.35 24.49
N ALA A 152 -0.04 -13.66 24.30
CA ALA A 152 1.20 -14.39 24.63
C ALA A 152 2.36 -13.97 23.70
N ASP A 153 2.05 -13.60 22.44
CA ASP A 153 3.01 -13.16 21.44
C ASP A 153 2.36 -12.09 20.51
N PRO A 154 2.38 -10.80 20.92
CA PRO A 154 1.85 -9.71 20.10
C PRO A 154 2.58 -9.56 18.74
N ASP A 155 3.86 -9.91 18.69
CA ASP A 155 4.67 -9.86 17.48
C ASP A 155 4.16 -10.86 16.44
N ALA A 156 3.88 -12.09 16.85
CA ALA A 156 3.30 -13.11 15.97
C ALA A 156 1.91 -12.72 15.45
N VAL A 157 1.08 -12.09 16.29
CA VAL A 157 -0.23 -11.58 15.88
C VAL A 157 -0.08 -10.46 14.83
N ALA A 158 0.85 -9.52 15.04
CA ALA A 158 1.11 -8.46 14.09
C ALA A 158 1.60 -9.02 12.74
N ASP A 159 2.49 -10.00 12.78
CA ASP A 159 3.02 -10.67 11.58
C ASP A 159 1.92 -11.46 10.85
N GLU A 160 1.02 -12.15 11.57
CA GLU A 160 -0.13 -12.84 10.96
C GLU A 160 -1.04 -11.85 10.23
N LEU A 161 -1.41 -10.73 10.85
CA LEU A 161 -2.26 -9.71 10.23
C LEU A 161 -1.61 -9.09 9.00
N LEU A 162 -0.32 -8.75 9.05
CA LEU A 162 0.41 -8.25 7.90
C LEU A 162 0.46 -9.27 6.77
N ASN A 163 0.75 -10.54 7.08
CA ASN A 163 0.79 -11.60 6.08
C ASN A 163 -0.59 -11.82 5.42
N ILE A 164 -1.69 -11.73 6.17
CA ILE A 164 -3.03 -11.76 5.60
C ILE A 164 -3.22 -10.59 4.62
N MET A 165 -2.90 -9.36 5.01
CA MET A 165 -3.07 -8.19 4.16
C MET A 165 -2.20 -8.27 2.90
N MET A 166 -0.92 -8.63 3.02
CA MET A 166 -0.01 -8.79 1.88
C MET A 166 -0.44 -9.96 0.97
N GLY A 167 -0.88 -11.08 1.56
CA GLY A 167 -1.43 -12.21 0.81
C GLY A 167 -2.66 -11.82 -0.02
N LEU A 168 -3.53 -10.96 0.51
CA LEU A 168 -4.70 -10.46 -0.21
C LEU A 168 -4.31 -9.60 -1.43
N HIS A 169 -3.20 -8.86 -1.39
CA HIS A 169 -2.70 -8.14 -2.57
C HIS A 169 -2.38 -9.10 -3.71
N VAL A 170 -1.69 -10.18 -3.42
CA VAL A 170 -1.30 -11.18 -4.44
C VAL A 170 -2.51 -11.98 -4.91
N THR A 171 -3.30 -12.52 -3.99
CA THR A 171 -4.41 -13.42 -4.34
C THR A 171 -5.54 -12.73 -5.08
N SER A 172 -5.82 -11.44 -4.80
CA SER A 172 -6.82 -10.66 -5.54
C SER A 172 -6.43 -10.40 -7.00
N MET A 173 -5.14 -10.47 -7.33
CA MET A 173 -4.67 -10.36 -8.71
C MET A 173 -4.73 -11.69 -9.46
N LEU A 174 -4.51 -12.80 -8.74
CA LEU A 174 -4.53 -14.15 -9.33
C LEU A 174 -5.96 -14.64 -9.56
N ASP A 175 -6.88 -14.32 -8.64
CA ASP A 175 -8.28 -14.74 -8.72
C ASP A 175 -9.19 -13.66 -8.11
N PRO A 176 -9.49 -12.58 -8.88
CA PRO A 176 -10.29 -11.46 -8.39
C PRO A 176 -11.74 -11.84 -8.09
N ASP A 177 -12.26 -12.88 -8.73
CA ASP A 177 -13.64 -13.36 -8.52
C ASP A 177 -13.77 -14.11 -7.19
N ALA A 178 -12.81 -14.99 -6.88
CA ALA A 178 -12.79 -15.73 -5.62
C ALA A 178 -12.40 -14.83 -4.43
N VAL A 179 -11.61 -13.78 -4.66
CA VAL A 179 -11.10 -12.86 -3.63
C VAL A 179 -11.72 -11.46 -3.77
N SER A 180 -13.05 -11.41 -3.91
CA SER A 180 -13.80 -10.15 -3.98
C SER A 180 -13.56 -9.26 -2.75
N GLY A 181 -13.76 -7.94 -2.88
CA GLY A 181 -13.58 -7.00 -1.77
C GLY A 181 -14.42 -7.33 -0.54
N SER A 182 -15.64 -7.88 -0.71
CA SER A 182 -16.45 -8.38 0.40
C SER A 182 -15.82 -9.58 1.09
N ARG A 183 -15.24 -10.51 0.32
CA ARG A 183 -14.51 -11.67 0.86
C ARG A 183 -13.27 -11.26 1.62
N GLN A 184 -12.52 -10.30 1.09
CA GLN A 184 -11.33 -9.75 1.76
C GLN A 184 -11.68 -9.12 3.11
N ARG A 185 -12.69 -8.25 3.14
CA ARG A 185 -13.21 -7.68 4.39
C ARG A 185 -13.61 -8.76 5.39
N HIS A 186 -14.34 -9.78 4.94
CA HIS A 186 -14.72 -10.89 5.80
C HIS A 186 -13.51 -11.65 6.38
N LEU A 187 -12.43 -11.85 5.63
CA LEU A 187 -11.21 -12.50 6.11
C LEU A 187 -10.52 -11.69 7.20
N VAL A 188 -10.43 -10.37 7.03
CA VAL A 188 -9.92 -9.45 8.05
C VAL A 188 -10.79 -9.50 9.31
N GLU A 189 -12.12 -9.40 9.18
CA GLU A 189 -13.04 -9.47 10.32
C GLU A 189 -12.90 -10.80 11.09
N ARG A 190 -12.75 -11.90 10.40
CA ARG A 190 -12.51 -13.20 11.03
C ARG A 190 -11.18 -13.28 11.77
N ALA A 191 -10.13 -12.67 11.23
CA ALA A 191 -8.83 -12.62 11.92
C ALA A 191 -8.94 -11.81 13.22
N LEU A 192 -9.57 -10.64 13.17
CA LEU A 192 -9.74 -9.76 14.33
C LEU A 192 -10.72 -10.33 15.38
N ALA A 193 -11.78 -11.04 14.95
CA ALA A 193 -12.73 -11.66 15.85
C ALA A 193 -12.09 -12.74 16.77
N ARG A 194 -10.95 -13.31 16.37
CA ARG A 194 -10.20 -14.25 17.23
C ARG A 194 -9.46 -13.57 18.38
N LEU A 195 -9.24 -12.26 18.29
CA LEU A 195 -8.58 -11.46 19.31
C LEU A 195 -9.57 -10.97 20.37
N ALA A 196 -10.81 -10.66 19.95
CA ALA A 196 -11.82 -10.10 20.84
C ALA A 196 -12.19 -11.09 21.98
N VAL A 197 -12.36 -10.57 23.18
CA VAL A 197 -12.91 -11.33 24.30
C VAL A 197 -14.35 -11.71 23.95
N THR A 198 -14.65 -13.00 23.92
CA THR A 198 -16.04 -13.48 23.80
C THR A 198 -16.73 -13.24 25.13
N VAL A 199 -17.60 -12.22 25.20
CA VAL A 199 -18.48 -11.94 26.35
C VAL A 199 -19.61 -12.95 26.36
#